data_792042caef47bb8315b288914b804de0
#
_entry.id   792042caef47bb8315b288914b804de0
#
_cell.length_a   1.000
_cell.length_b   1.000
_cell.length_c   1.000
_cell.angle_alpha   90.00
_cell.angle_beta   90.00
_cell.angle_gamma   90.00
#
_symmetry.space_group_name_H-M   'P 1'
#
loop_
_entity.id
_entity.type
_entity.pdbx_description
1 polymer ?
#
loop_
_entity_poly.entity_id
_entity_poly.type
_entity_poly.pdbx_seq_one_letter_code
_entity_poly.pdbx_strand_id
1 'polypeptide(L)'
;MKNTDVKYLEPHILSFLNNENAMNTLHDIRRGIERELIRTTPESRISNLPHPEELGSALTHPYITTDFAEAQLELVTPAMTERKTTFDSLASLHHFVATHLPDNEIMWGASMPPELPSDDEIKIAAYGTSNAGLHKVRYREGLANRYGKRMQLISGIHYNFSLPDSFWEILHSHIGSELSLNDFISERYFHLIRNVLRNGWIIPYLFGASPAVDKSYLINQEHALNLLDDETYYLPWATSLRLSNMGYSSNEQSFYPTSFNSKQEYLADLCHALTTPSERYTHLNGDQQLNASVLQLENELYGSVRPKIVSDQLRPLYAMCHHGIQYIELRSLDNNPLLPLGISEDQSYFLDAFLTYNALAPSPELTDSERELIARRQELVATEGRKEGLLLPTQQGDRELKELGLTLLSSMMPVASWLDNVFATEGHKQGIEREKVKFIDSNLTPSAQILTIMKDEKLSYKHVTQRLSEMHFKQHKDVEINKEEMAGLSRLVGESLAKQQRIETLQDMSFDEFIQKKNDLQCDCEIEEVVA
;
A
#
# COMPACT_ATOMS: atom_id res chain seq x y z
N MET A 1 12.69 -20.09 -27.93
CA MET A 1 11.64 -19.79 -26.96
C MET A 1 11.17 -18.39 -27.23
N LYS A 2 9.86 -18.15 -27.40
CA LYS A 2 9.35 -16.79 -27.58
C LYS A 2 9.57 -16.05 -26.26
N ASN A 3 10.44 -15.06 -26.27
CA ASN A 3 10.71 -14.21 -25.12
C ASN A 3 9.47 -13.34 -24.93
N THR A 4 8.59 -13.71 -24.00
CA THR A 4 7.36 -12.98 -23.68
C THR A 4 7.60 -12.17 -22.41
N ASP A 5 7.03 -10.96 -22.30
CA ASP A 5 7.11 -10.15 -21.07
C ASP A 5 6.46 -10.87 -19.88
N VAL A 6 5.47 -11.71 -20.14
CA VAL A 6 4.91 -12.62 -19.14
C VAL A 6 5.74 -13.90 -19.10
N LYS A 7 6.24 -14.24 -17.93
CA LYS A 7 7.09 -15.41 -17.69
C LYS A 7 6.25 -16.61 -17.24
N TYR A 8 6.38 -17.73 -17.94
CA TYR A 8 5.80 -19.00 -17.49
C TYR A 8 6.68 -19.63 -16.42
N LEU A 9 6.08 -20.41 -15.51
CA LEU A 9 6.84 -21.20 -14.54
C LEU A 9 7.78 -22.17 -15.24
N GLU A 10 8.99 -22.28 -14.75
CA GLU A 10 9.98 -23.22 -15.29
C GLU A 10 9.63 -24.67 -14.93
N PRO A 11 10.05 -25.67 -15.72
CA PRO A 11 9.70 -27.07 -15.48
C PRO A 11 10.06 -27.58 -14.09
N HIS A 12 11.19 -27.15 -13.51
CA HIS A 12 11.58 -27.54 -12.16
C HIS A 12 10.64 -26.94 -11.10
N ILE A 13 10.15 -25.71 -11.29
CA ILE A 13 9.14 -25.10 -10.40
C ILE A 13 7.80 -25.80 -10.58
N LEU A 14 7.39 -26.13 -11.82
CA LEU A 14 6.16 -26.92 -12.02
C LEU A 14 6.24 -28.28 -11.32
N SER A 15 7.43 -28.92 -11.29
CA SER A 15 7.62 -30.15 -10.52
C SER A 15 7.56 -29.92 -9.01
N PHE A 16 8.03 -28.75 -8.54
CA PHE A 16 7.96 -28.34 -7.13
C PHE A 16 6.51 -28.21 -6.63
N LEU A 17 5.57 -27.78 -7.47
CA LEU A 17 4.15 -27.71 -7.11
C LEU A 17 3.52 -29.07 -6.75
N ASN A 18 4.20 -30.19 -7.06
CA ASN A 18 3.77 -31.53 -6.64
C ASN A 18 4.42 -32.00 -5.33
N ASN A 19 5.21 -31.15 -4.67
CA ASN A 19 5.87 -31.47 -3.40
C ASN A 19 4.88 -31.34 -2.24
N GLU A 20 4.44 -32.46 -1.65
CA GLU A 20 3.49 -32.48 -0.54
C GLU A 20 4.00 -31.73 0.70
N ASN A 21 5.30 -31.76 0.98
CA ASN A 21 5.87 -31.03 2.12
C ASN A 21 5.77 -29.52 1.89
N ALA A 22 6.04 -29.03 0.66
CA ALA A 22 5.86 -27.63 0.33
C ALA A 22 4.39 -27.21 0.43
N MET A 23 3.45 -28.05 -0.02
CA MET A 23 2.02 -27.79 0.11
C MET A 23 1.60 -27.61 1.57
N ASN A 24 2.07 -28.46 2.46
CA ASN A 24 1.71 -28.41 3.88
C ASN A 24 2.18 -27.12 4.57
N THR A 25 3.29 -26.54 4.15
CA THR A 25 3.79 -25.27 4.74
C THR A 25 2.94 -24.07 4.39
N LEU A 26 2.23 -24.08 3.26
CA LEU A 26 1.46 -22.91 2.78
C LEU A 26 0.24 -22.58 3.65
N HIS A 27 -0.19 -23.48 4.54
CA HIS A 27 -1.20 -23.13 5.54
C HIS A 27 -0.78 -21.97 6.45
N ASP A 28 0.52 -21.73 6.57
CA ASP A 28 1.10 -20.64 7.36
C ASP A 28 1.36 -19.34 6.56
N ILE A 29 0.86 -19.25 5.30
CA ILE A 29 0.86 -17.96 4.58
C ILE A 29 0.14 -16.92 5.42
N ARG A 30 0.81 -15.76 5.64
CA ARG A 30 0.24 -14.66 6.43
C ARG A 30 -0.17 -13.49 5.56
N ARG A 31 -1.27 -12.87 5.96
CA ARG A 31 -1.84 -11.68 5.32
C ARG A 31 -2.17 -10.64 6.38
N GLY A 32 -1.90 -9.38 6.06
CA GLY A 32 -2.34 -8.23 6.84
C GLY A 32 -2.86 -7.16 5.90
N ILE A 33 -3.83 -6.39 6.35
CA ILE A 33 -4.43 -5.31 5.58
C ILE A 33 -4.29 -4.02 6.38
N GLU A 34 -3.78 -2.97 5.72
CA GLU A 34 -3.78 -1.60 6.21
C GLU A 34 -4.74 -0.81 5.32
N ARG A 35 -5.67 -0.10 5.92
CA ARG A 35 -6.63 0.73 5.19
C ARG A 35 -6.58 2.16 5.69
N GLU A 36 -6.30 3.08 4.79
CA GLU A 36 -6.36 4.51 5.04
C GLU A 36 -7.77 5.04 4.72
N LEU A 37 -8.28 5.92 5.57
CA LEU A 37 -9.63 6.51 5.49
C LEU A 37 -9.59 7.95 5.98
N ILE A 38 -10.37 8.85 5.38
CA ILE A 38 -10.47 10.23 5.85
C ILE A 38 -11.76 10.42 6.64
N ARG A 39 -11.68 10.99 7.84
CA ARG A 39 -12.84 11.45 8.57
C ARG A 39 -13.39 12.70 7.90
N THR A 40 -14.68 12.69 7.57
CA THR A 40 -15.37 13.78 6.88
C THR A 40 -16.63 14.21 7.59
N THR A 41 -17.02 15.47 7.39
CA THR A 41 -18.33 15.98 7.78
C THR A 41 -19.42 15.48 6.82
N PRO A 42 -20.71 15.61 7.18
CA PRO A 42 -21.83 15.28 6.29
C PRO A 42 -21.83 16.07 4.96
N GLU A 43 -21.12 17.20 4.89
CA GLU A 43 -20.98 18.03 3.68
C GLU A 43 -19.79 17.61 2.80
N SER A 44 -19.23 16.42 3.01
CA SER A 44 -18.09 15.87 2.26
C SER A 44 -16.80 16.69 2.42
N ARG A 45 -16.60 17.36 3.53
CA ARG A 45 -15.37 18.12 3.83
C ARG A 45 -14.51 17.34 4.82
N ILE A 46 -13.19 17.46 4.67
CA ILE A 46 -12.26 16.89 5.65
C ILE A 46 -12.56 17.42 7.05
N SER A 47 -12.57 16.53 8.05
CA SER A 47 -12.78 16.93 9.45
C SER A 47 -11.61 17.74 9.99
N ASN A 48 -11.94 18.73 10.82
CA ASN A 48 -10.97 19.52 11.59
C ASN A 48 -10.93 19.15 13.08
N LEU A 49 -11.66 18.12 13.49
CA LEU A 49 -11.63 17.63 14.86
C LEU A 49 -10.34 16.85 15.13
N PRO A 50 -9.83 16.88 16.37
CA PRO A 50 -8.69 16.06 16.76
C PRO A 50 -9.01 14.57 16.62
N HIS A 51 -7.97 13.73 16.64
CA HIS A 51 -8.14 12.29 16.72
C HIS A 51 -8.92 11.93 17.99
N PRO A 52 -10.04 11.17 17.88
CA PRO A 52 -10.88 10.87 19.05
C PRO A 52 -10.12 10.04 20.11
N GLU A 53 -10.18 10.47 21.36
CA GLU A 53 -9.56 9.74 22.49
C GLU A 53 -10.16 8.33 22.65
N GLU A 54 -11.42 8.16 22.28
CA GLU A 54 -12.14 6.89 22.28
C GLU A 54 -11.55 5.86 21.31
N LEU A 55 -10.73 6.28 20.35
CA LEU A 55 -9.97 5.41 19.45
C LEU A 55 -8.56 5.09 19.98
N GLY A 56 -8.17 5.68 21.10
CA GLY A 56 -6.86 5.51 21.71
C GLY A 56 -5.80 6.46 21.13
N SER A 57 -4.55 6.17 21.46
CA SER A 57 -3.41 6.98 21.02
C SER A 57 -3.01 6.65 19.59
N ALA A 58 -3.03 7.61 18.68
CA ALA A 58 -2.50 7.46 17.33
C ALA A 58 -1.00 7.11 17.29
N LEU A 59 -0.24 7.38 18.37
CA LEU A 59 1.18 7.04 18.48
C LEU A 59 1.41 5.57 18.82
N THR A 60 0.60 4.98 19.68
CA THR A 60 0.91 3.71 20.35
C THR A 60 -0.17 2.64 20.23
N HIS A 61 -1.35 2.95 19.67
CA HIS A 61 -2.36 1.93 19.41
C HIS A 61 -1.89 1.00 18.29
N PRO A 62 -1.98 -0.34 18.45
CA PRO A 62 -1.40 -1.27 17.49
C PRO A 62 -2.17 -1.38 16.17
N TYR A 63 -3.46 -1.00 16.15
CA TYR A 63 -4.36 -1.24 15.02
C TYR A 63 -5.07 -0.01 14.50
N ILE A 64 -5.09 1.11 15.24
CA ILE A 64 -5.75 2.35 14.86
C ILE A 64 -4.77 3.50 15.03
N THR A 65 -4.35 4.10 13.92
CA THR A 65 -3.42 5.23 13.90
C THR A 65 -3.90 6.29 12.91
N THR A 66 -3.07 7.29 12.66
CA THR A 66 -3.26 8.27 11.59
C THR A 66 -2.09 8.18 10.61
N ASP A 67 -2.37 8.40 9.33
CA ASP A 67 -1.30 8.51 8.33
C ASP A 67 -0.73 9.94 8.31
N PHE A 68 -1.05 10.78 7.33
CA PHE A 68 -0.48 12.13 7.21
C PHE A 68 -1.28 13.18 7.97
N ALA A 69 -2.59 13.23 7.74
CA ALA A 69 -3.47 14.25 8.33
C ALA A 69 -4.14 13.74 9.60
N GLU A 70 -4.49 14.68 10.49
CA GLU A 70 -5.23 14.39 11.74
C GLU A 70 -6.55 13.67 11.49
N ALA A 71 -7.19 13.97 10.36
CA ALA A 71 -8.42 13.31 9.94
C ALA A 71 -8.20 12.00 9.17
N GLN A 72 -6.96 11.67 8.78
CA GLN A 72 -6.66 10.48 7.98
C GLN A 72 -6.33 9.29 8.87
N LEU A 73 -7.34 8.49 9.17
CA LEU A 73 -7.20 7.25 9.93
C LEU A 73 -6.49 6.19 9.09
N GLU A 74 -5.73 5.35 9.76
CA GLU A 74 -5.13 4.14 9.23
C GLU A 74 -5.50 2.97 10.13
N LEU A 75 -6.20 1.98 9.57
CA LEU A 75 -6.64 0.77 10.24
C LEU A 75 -5.76 -0.39 9.82
N VAL A 76 -5.09 -1.02 10.77
CA VAL A 76 -4.09 -2.06 10.54
C VAL A 76 -4.56 -3.37 11.17
N THR A 77 -4.73 -4.43 10.39
CA THR A 77 -5.04 -5.75 10.95
C THR A 77 -3.76 -6.45 11.43
N PRO A 78 -3.85 -7.36 12.40
CA PRO A 78 -2.77 -8.32 12.65
C PRO A 78 -2.47 -9.15 11.39
N ALA A 79 -1.24 -9.65 11.26
CA ALA A 79 -0.88 -10.62 10.23
C ALA A 79 -1.44 -12.00 10.60
N MET A 80 -2.38 -12.51 9.80
CA MET A 80 -3.12 -13.75 10.07
C MET A 80 -2.95 -14.77 8.95
N THR A 81 -3.06 -16.05 9.30
CA THR A 81 -3.00 -17.16 8.35
C THR A 81 -4.34 -17.40 7.66
N GLU A 82 -5.45 -17.24 8.38
CA GLU A 82 -6.79 -17.41 7.84
C GLU A 82 -7.29 -16.09 7.22
N ARG A 83 -7.68 -16.14 5.94
CA ARG A 83 -8.22 -14.99 5.21
C ARG A 83 -9.46 -14.42 5.88
N LYS A 84 -10.42 -15.31 6.21
CA LYS A 84 -11.66 -14.88 6.86
C LYS A 84 -11.39 -14.09 8.14
N THR A 85 -10.48 -14.55 9.00
CA THR A 85 -10.13 -13.87 10.25
C THR A 85 -9.49 -12.50 9.99
N THR A 86 -8.69 -12.35 8.90
CA THR A 86 -8.12 -11.05 8.50
C THR A 86 -9.24 -10.06 8.14
N PHE A 87 -10.25 -10.51 7.38
CA PHE A 87 -11.39 -9.67 6.99
C PHE A 87 -12.35 -9.41 8.15
N ASP A 88 -12.59 -10.38 9.02
CA ASP A 88 -13.36 -10.20 10.25
C ASP A 88 -12.69 -9.15 11.15
N SER A 89 -11.36 -9.21 11.32
CA SER A 89 -10.60 -8.21 12.07
C SER A 89 -10.71 -6.81 11.45
N LEU A 90 -10.61 -6.69 10.13
CA LEU A 90 -10.80 -5.41 9.44
C LEU A 90 -12.23 -4.87 9.64
N ALA A 91 -13.24 -5.73 9.57
CA ALA A 91 -14.65 -5.36 9.83
C ALA A 91 -14.86 -4.90 11.27
N SER A 92 -14.23 -5.58 12.24
CA SER A 92 -14.29 -5.21 13.67
C SER A 92 -13.65 -3.85 13.93
N LEU A 93 -12.52 -3.54 13.29
CA LEU A 93 -11.90 -2.20 13.37
C LEU A 93 -12.82 -1.13 12.78
N HIS A 94 -13.46 -1.38 11.66
CA HIS A 94 -14.42 -0.44 11.06
C HIS A 94 -15.64 -0.21 11.96
N HIS A 95 -16.20 -1.29 12.52
CA HIS A 95 -17.31 -1.18 13.48
C HIS A 95 -16.89 -0.39 14.72
N PHE A 96 -15.71 -0.69 15.27
CA PHE A 96 -15.20 0.02 16.45
C PHE A 96 -15.06 1.50 16.16
N VAL A 97 -14.42 1.88 15.05
CA VAL A 97 -14.29 3.30 14.66
C VAL A 97 -15.67 3.92 14.43
N ALA A 98 -16.55 3.28 13.65
CA ALA A 98 -17.87 3.82 13.33
C ALA A 98 -18.73 4.09 14.56
N THR A 99 -18.58 3.28 15.63
CA THR A 99 -19.33 3.43 16.87
C THR A 99 -18.73 4.43 17.87
N HIS A 100 -17.48 4.86 17.65
CA HIS A 100 -16.77 5.79 18.53
C HIS A 100 -16.44 7.14 17.87
N LEU A 101 -16.73 7.31 16.58
CA LEU A 101 -16.64 8.64 15.96
C LEU A 101 -17.75 9.57 16.44
N PRO A 102 -17.50 10.89 16.52
CA PRO A 102 -18.52 11.89 16.73
C PRO A 102 -19.69 11.76 15.73
N ASP A 103 -20.92 12.10 16.17
CA ASP A 103 -22.14 11.95 15.34
C ASP A 103 -22.12 12.75 14.02
N ASN A 104 -21.28 13.77 13.93
CA ASN A 104 -21.11 14.61 12.75
C ASN A 104 -19.91 14.21 11.88
N GLU A 105 -19.36 13.03 12.06
CA GLU A 105 -18.28 12.48 11.25
C GLU A 105 -18.63 11.11 10.67
N ILE A 106 -18.11 10.86 9.48
CA ILE A 106 -18.13 9.55 8.83
C ILE A 106 -16.74 9.22 8.28
N MET A 107 -16.55 7.97 7.84
CA MET A 107 -15.35 7.52 7.17
C MET A 107 -15.52 7.62 5.65
N TRP A 108 -14.74 8.46 5.00
CA TRP A 108 -14.63 8.56 3.53
C TRP A 108 -13.87 7.35 2.99
N GLY A 109 -14.54 6.55 2.18
CA GLY A 109 -14.06 5.23 1.75
C GLY A 109 -13.43 5.18 0.35
N ALA A 110 -13.05 6.30 -0.27
CA ALA A 110 -12.39 6.34 -1.57
C ALA A 110 -10.92 6.77 -1.46
N SER A 111 -10.13 6.46 -2.48
CA SER A 111 -8.70 6.82 -2.52
C SER A 111 -8.47 8.30 -2.76
N MET A 112 -9.16 8.91 -3.75
CA MET A 112 -9.07 10.35 -3.93
C MET A 112 -9.83 11.07 -2.83
N PRO A 113 -9.28 12.18 -2.30
CA PRO A 113 -9.81 12.82 -1.10
C PRO A 113 -11.20 13.47 -1.33
N PRO A 114 -11.92 13.79 -0.23
CA PRO A 114 -13.14 14.60 -0.25
C PRO A 114 -12.82 16.04 -0.67
N GLU A 115 -13.81 16.94 -0.58
CA GLU A 115 -13.57 18.37 -0.75
C GLU A 115 -12.52 18.87 0.26
N LEU A 116 -11.44 19.46 -0.25
CA LEU A 116 -10.31 19.94 0.54
C LEU A 116 -10.40 21.46 0.76
N PRO A 117 -10.12 21.94 1.98
CA PRO A 117 -9.98 23.36 2.27
C PRO A 117 -8.66 23.91 1.71
N SER A 118 -8.30 25.14 2.13
CA SER A 118 -6.96 25.68 1.88
C SER A 118 -5.90 24.83 2.58
N ASP A 119 -4.66 24.81 2.06
CA ASP A 119 -3.57 24.00 2.61
C ASP A 119 -3.26 24.32 4.09
N ASP A 120 -3.47 25.58 4.52
CA ASP A 120 -3.24 26.00 5.90
C ASP A 120 -4.25 25.38 6.88
N GLU A 121 -5.45 25.08 6.41
CA GLU A 121 -6.51 24.47 7.21
C GLU A 121 -6.39 22.94 7.31
N ILE A 122 -5.57 22.31 6.45
CA ILE A 122 -5.29 20.87 6.55
C ILE A 122 -4.35 20.62 7.72
N LYS A 123 -4.87 19.99 8.77
CA LYS A 123 -4.10 19.67 9.99
C LYS A 123 -3.27 18.42 9.80
N ILE A 124 -1.98 18.54 10.07
CA ILE A 124 -1.05 17.39 10.16
C ILE A 124 -1.39 16.59 11.42
N ALA A 125 -1.27 15.28 11.37
CA ALA A 125 -1.52 14.38 12.48
C ALA A 125 -0.66 14.69 13.71
N ALA A 126 -1.27 14.69 14.87
CA ALA A 126 -0.62 14.92 16.17
C ALA A 126 -0.41 13.58 16.91
N TYR A 127 0.72 13.47 17.61
CA TYR A 127 1.13 12.23 18.29
C TYR A 127 1.58 12.49 19.74
N GLY A 128 1.05 13.53 20.38
CA GLY A 128 1.43 13.92 21.74
C GLY A 128 2.77 14.68 21.79
N THR A 129 3.37 14.75 22.99
CA THR A 129 4.51 15.62 23.30
C THR A 129 5.84 14.88 23.45
N SER A 130 5.83 13.55 23.29
CA SER A 130 7.06 12.77 23.35
C SER A 130 7.98 13.02 22.17
N ASN A 131 9.29 12.82 22.31
CA ASN A 131 10.26 12.92 21.21
C ASN A 131 9.87 12.02 20.03
N ALA A 132 9.35 10.82 20.29
CA ALA A 132 8.84 9.93 19.25
C ALA A 132 7.61 10.52 18.53
N GLY A 133 6.69 11.14 19.26
CA GLY A 133 5.53 11.82 18.69
C GLY A 133 5.93 13.06 17.88
N LEU A 134 6.78 13.91 18.43
CA LEU A 134 7.29 15.11 17.76
C LEU A 134 8.10 14.75 16.50
N HIS A 135 8.84 13.66 16.50
CA HIS A 135 9.55 13.15 15.33
C HIS A 135 8.58 12.74 14.20
N LYS A 136 7.47 12.08 14.53
CA LYS A 136 6.42 11.76 13.54
C LYS A 136 5.76 13.02 12.97
N VAL A 137 5.53 14.05 13.79
CA VAL A 137 5.01 15.36 13.33
C VAL A 137 6.01 16.04 12.41
N ARG A 138 7.27 16.17 12.82
CA ARG A 138 8.33 16.81 12.04
C ARG A 138 8.55 16.12 10.69
N TYR A 139 8.49 14.81 10.64
CA TYR A 139 8.53 14.04 9.39
C TYR A 139 7.42 14.48 8.43
N ARG A 140 6.18 14.62 8.92
CA ARG A 140 5.01 15.02 8.13
C ARG A 140 5.05 16.48 7.70
N GLU A 141 5.58 17.36 8.56
CA GLU A 141 5.90 18.73 8.17
C GLU A 141 6.88 18.74 6.99
N GLY A 142 7.90 17.88 7.02
CA GLY A 142 8.82 17.70 5.90
C GLY A 142 8.12 17.21 4.65
N LEU A 143 7.23 16.22 4.73
CA LEU A 143 6.43 15.78 3.58
C LEU A 143 5.58 16.90 3.00
N ALA A 144 4.92 17.68 3.87
CA ALA A 144 4.11 18.84 3.46
C ALA A 144 4.94 19.90 2.72
N ASN A 145 6.14 20.20 3.22
CA ASN A 145 7.03 21.22 2.65
C ASN A 145 7.72 20.76 1.36
N ARG A 146 7.95 19.46 1.21
CA ARG A 146 8.61 18.85 0.04
C ARG A 146 7.64 18.57 -1.10
N TYR A 147 6.46 18.04 -0.79
CA TYR A 147 5.54 17.45 -1.78
C TYR A 147 4.14 18.09 -1.76
N GLY A 148 3.85 18.95 -0.79
CA GLY A 148 2.53 19.54 -0.59
C GLY A 148 1.59 18.64 0.21
N LYS A 149 0.62 19.23 0.92
CA LYS A 149 -0.31 18.50 1.78
C LYS A 149 -1.36 17.71 1.01
N ARG A 150 -1.82 18.21 -0.16
CA ARG A 150 -2.93 17.60 -0.92
C ARG A 150 -2.60 16.21 -1.42
N MET A 151 -1.37 16.00 -1.92
CA MET A 151 -0.92 14.69 -2.36
C MET A 151 -0.90 13.66 -1.23
N GLN A 152 -0.59 14.09 -0.01
CA GLN A 152 -0.54 13.22 1.18
C GLN A 152 -1.94 12.77 1.66
N LEU A 153 -3.02 13.40 1.18
CA LEU A 153 -4.40 13.04 1.52
C LEU A 153 -4.99 11.96 0.61
N ILE A 154 -4.24 11.47 -0.34
CA ILE A 154 -4.62 10.30 -1.13
C ILE A 154 -4.50 9.07 -0.23
N SER A 155 -5.56 8.28 -0.15
CA SER A 155 -5.66 7.10 0.70
C SER A 155 -5.59 5.81 -0.13
N GLY A 156 -5.06 4.75 0.43
CA GLY A 156 -4.94 3.46 -0.22
C GLY A 156 -5.22 2.28 0.70
N ILE A 157 -5.06 1.11 0.13
CA ILE A 157 -5.01 -0.16 0.86
C ILE A 157 -3.62 -0.76 0.65
N HIS A 158 -2.99 -1.14 1.75
CA HIS A 158 -1.77 -1.93 1.71
C HIS A 158 -2.11 -3.39 2.02
N TYR A 159 -1.57 -4.29 1.23
CA TYR A 159 -1.72 -5.72 1.41
C TYR A 159 -0.38 -6.33 1.77
N ASN A 160 -0.21 -6.69 3.03
CA ASN A 160 0.98 -7.35 3.55
C ASN A 160 0.89 -8.86 3.30
N PHE A 161 1.97 -9.45 2.79
CA PHE A 161 1.99 -10.84 2.40
C PHE A 161 3.34 -11.49 2.70
N SER A 162 3.30 -12.65 3.33
CA SER A 162 4.50 -13.48 3.53
C SER A 162 4.24 -14.95 3.25
N LEU A 163 5.21 -15.60 2.61
CA LEU A 163 5.33 -17.05 2.55
C LEU A 163 6.11 -17.53 3.77
N PRO A 164 5.76 -18.72 4.33
CA PRO A 164 6.41 -19.24 5.55
C PRO A 164 7.90 -19.55 5.34
N ASP A 165 8.70 -19.42 6.39
CA ASP A 165 10.12 -19.78 6.34
C ASP A 165 10.32 -21.26 5.97
N SER A 166 9.47 -22.15 6.48
CA SER A 166 9.46 -23.58 6.13
C SER A 166 9.21 -23.84 4.64
N PHE A 167 8.41 -23.00 3.97
CA PHE A 167 8.25 -23.05 2.52
C PHE A 167 9.56 -22.70 1.81
N TRP A 168 10.22 -21.64 2.25
CA TRP A 168 11.49 -21.19 1.70
C TRP A 168 12.61 -22.21 1.90
N GLU A 169 12.66 -22.90 3.05
CA GLU A 169 13.61 -23.99 3.33
C GLU A 169 13.48 -25.13 2.32
N ILE A 170 12.24 -25.55 2.02
CA ILE A 170 11.97 -26.61 1.05
C ILE A 170 12.33 -26.15 -0.36
N LEU A 171 11.99 -24.92 -0.73
CA LEU A 171 12.32 -24.35 -2.04
C LEU A 171 13.84 -24.18 -2.20
N HIS A 172 14.53 -23.71 -1.15
CA HIS A 172 16.00 -23.59 -1.11
C HIS A 172 16.67 -24.93 -1.42
N SER A 173 16.23 -25.99 -0.74
CA SER A 173 16.72 -27.35 -0.93
C SER A 173 16.40 -27.89 -2.33
N HIS A 174 15.19 -27.60 -2.85
CA HIS A 174 14.76 -28.04 -4.18
C HIS A 174 15.57 -27.40 -5.32
N ILE A 175 15.88 -26.11 -5.18
CA ILE A 175 16.70 -25.37 -6.15
C ILE A 175 18.19 -25.74 -6.01
N GLY A 176 18.62 -26.19 -4.82
CA GLY A 176 20.02 -26.46 -4.52
C GLY A 176 20.87 -25.17 -4.44
N SER A 177 20.32 -24.13 -3.81
CA SER A 177 21.01 -22.85 -3.64
C SER A 177 22.18 -22.98 -2.66
N GLU A 178 23.30 -22.29 -2.94
CA GLU A 178 24.47 -22.20 -2.05
C GLU A 178 24.39 -21.02 -1.05
N LEU A 179 23.39 -20.14 -1.21
CA LEU A 179 23.17 -19.00 -0.30
C LEU A 179 22.80 -19.50 1.11
N SER A 180 23.08 -18.70 2.14
CA SER A 180 22.45 -18.93 3.44
C SER A 180 20.92 -18.86 3.30
N LEU A 181 20.18 -19.55 4.17
CA LEU A 181 18.72 -19.53 4.10
C LEU A 181 18.17 -18.11 4.20
N ASN A 182 18.69 -17.29 5.09
CA ASN A 182 18.28 -15.89 5.27
C ASN A 182 18.53 -15.04 4.00
N ASP A 183 19.69 -15.18 3.37
CA ASP A 183 19.98 -14.49 2.12
C ASP A 183 19.13 -15.02 0.97
N PHE A 184 18.91 -16.34 0.91
CA PHE A 184 18.01 -16.93 -0.07
C PHE A 184 16.59 -16.37 0.05
N ILE A 185 16.02 -16.33 1.27
CA ILE A 185 14.69 -15.76 1.52
C ILE A 185 14.64 -14.30 1.05
N SER A 186 15.64 -13.49 1.42
CA SER A 186 15.71 -12.09 1.02
C SER A 186 15.75 -11.94 -0.51
N GLU A 187 16.62 -12.70 -1.20
CA GLU A 187 16.73 -12.68 -2.65
C GLU A 187 15.42 -13.15 -3.33
N ARG A 188 14.70 -14.13 -2.74
CA ARG A 188 13.38 -14.56 -3.24
C ARG A 188 12.31 -13.49 -3.06
N TYR A 189 12.35 -12.70 -2.02
CA TYR A 189 11.46 -11.53 -1.90
C TYR A 189 11.82 -10.43 -2.90
N PHE A 190 13.10 -10.15 -3.17
CA PHE A 190 13.47 -9.23 -4.26
C PHE A 190 13.09 -9.77 -5.64
N HIS A 191 13.20 -11.08 -5.86
CA HIS A 191 12.67 -11.76 -7.03
C HIS A 191 11.15 -11.51 -7.20
N LEU A 192 10.36 -11.71 -6.13
CA LEU A 192 8.93 -11.40 -6.11
C LEU A 192 8.68 -9.92 -6.43
N ILE A 193 9.39 -9.00 -5.79
CA ILE A 193 9.24 -7.55 -5.99
C ILE A 193 9.50 -7.17 -7.45
N ARG A 194 10.60 -7.63 -8.07
CA ARG A 194 10.87 -7.37 -9.49
C ARG A 194 9.73 -7.83 -10.40
N ASN A 195 9.18 -9.00 -10.13
CA ASN A 195 8.05 -9.51 -10.90
C ASN A 195 6.76 -8.74 -10.62
N VAL A 196 6.51 -8.28 -9.40
CA VAL A 196 5.40 -7.38 -9.07
C VAL A 196 5.56 -6.04 -9.79
N LEU A 197 6.77 -5.49 -9.90
CA LEU A 197 7.00 -4.28 -10.69
C LEU A 197 6.65 -4.49 -12.16
N ARG A 198 7.04 -5.64 -12.76
CA ARG A 198 6.75 -6.00 -14.17
C ARG A 198 5.27 -6.20 -14.44
N ASN A 199 4.58 -6.91 -13.55
CA ASN A 199 3.22 -7.39 -13.72
C ASN A 199 2.18 -6.52 -13.00
N GLY A 200 2.61 -5.62 -12.12
CA GLY A 200 1.76 -4.87 -11.21
C GLY A 200 0.81 -3.87 -11.88
N TRP A 201 1.01 -3.56 -13.16
CA TRP A 201 0.05 -2.80 -13.96
C TRP A 201 -1.34 -3.43 -14.01
N ILE A 202 -1.44 -4.77 -13.77
CA ILE A 202 -2.72 -5.48 -13.73
C ILE A 202 -3.56 -5.06 -12.50
N ILE A 203 -2.93 -4.66 -11.41
CA ILE A 203 -3.62 -4.27 -10.16
C ILE A 203 -4.51 -3.03 -10.38
N PRO A 204 -4.01 -1.86 -10.85
CA PRO A 204 -4.87 -0.73 -11.16
C PRO A 204 -5.87 -1.02 -12.27
N TYR A 205 -5.57 -1.90 -13.23
CA TYR A 205 -6.55 -2.28 -14.24
C TYR A 205 -7.76 -2.98 -13.62
N LEU A 206 -7.52 -3.99 -12.78
CA LEU A 206 -8.57 -4.83 -12.21
C LEU A 206 -9.29 -4.19 -11.02
N PHE A 207 -8.55 -3.46 -10.19
CA PHE A 207 -9.00 -2.99 -8.87
C PHE A 207 -8.95 -1.47 -8.72
N GLY A 208 -8.47 -0.74 -9.71
CA GLY A 208 -8.48 0.72 -9.69
C GLY A 208 -9.90 1.28 -9.58
N ALA A 209 -10.09 2.20 -8.64
CA ALA A 209 -11.39 2.76 -8.27
C ALA A 209 -11.34 4.29 -8.12
N SER A 210 -10.39 4.95 -8.79
CA SER A 210 -10.15 6.39 -8.67
C SER A 210 -10.15 7.07 -10.04
N PRO A 211 -11.24 7.02 -10.82
CA PRO A 211 -11.28 7.58 -12.18
C PRO A 211 -11.53 9.09 -12.21
N ALA A 212 -11.88 9.69 -11.08
CA ALA A 212 -12.29 11.08 -10.94
C ALA A 212 -11.79 11.68 -9.62
N VAL A 213 -11.84 13.00 -9.51
CA VAL A 213 -11.38 13.76 -8.35
C VAL A 213 -12.19 15.05 -8.21
N ASP A 214 -12.37 15.52 -6.97
CA ASP A 214 -12.94 16.84 -6.69
C ASP A 214 -11.97 17.95 -7.13
N LYS A 215 -12.49 19.04 -7.67
CA LYS A 215 -11.68 20.19 -8.15
C LYS A 215 -10.77 20.78 -7.08
N SER A 216 -11.14 20.69 -5.82
CA SER A 216 -10.35 21.22 -4.73
C SER A 216 -8.99 20.54 -4.59
N TYR A 217 -8.87 19.29 -5.01
CA TYR A 217 -7.57 18.59 -5.04
C TYR A 217 -6.59 19.21 -6.04
N LEU A 218 -7.08 19.74 -7.15
CA LEU A 218 -6.29 20.20 -8.30
C LEU A 218 -5.82 21.66 -8.19
N ILE A 219 -6.10 22.33 -7.07
CA ILE A 219 -5.68 23.72 -6.87
C ILE A 219 -4.15 23.82 -6.97
N ASN A 220 -3.69 24.73 -7.83
CA ASN A 220 -2.27 24.97 -8.14
C ASN A 220 -1.55 23.79 -8.84
N GLN A 221 -2.28 22.85 -9.45
CA GLN A 221 -1.71 21.78 -10.25
C GLN A 221 -2.06 21.96 -11.73
N GLU A 222 -1.07 21.76 -12.60
CA GLU A 222 -1.32 21.62 -14.04
C GLU A 222 -1.88 20.22 -14.32
N HIS A 223 -2.97 20.13 -15.09
CA HIS A 223 -3.59 18.84 -15.39
C HIS A 223 -4.25 18.81 -16.77
N ALA A 224 -4.38 17.62 -17.33
CA ALA A 224 -5.07 17.33 -18.58
C ALA A 224 -6.43 16.61 -18.38
N LEU A 225 -7.00 16.69 -17.16
CA LEU A 225 -8.28 16.04 -16.85
C LEU A 225 -9.44 16.79 -17.49
N ASN A 226 -10.47 16.03 -17.86
CA ASN A 226 -11.71 16.56 -18.41
C ASN A 226 -12.64 17.03 -17.29
N LEU A 227 -13.33 18.13 -17.50
CA LEU A 227 -14.40 18.57 -16.60
C LEU A 227 -15.65 17.73 -16.85
N LEU A 228 -16.20 17.10 -15.80
CA LEU A 228 -17.46 16.36 -15.86
C LEU A 228 -18.66 17.24 -15.48
N ASP A 229 -18.48 18.01 -14.41
CA ASP A 229 -19.45 18.97 -13.87
C ASP A 229 -18.68 20.12 -13.19
N ASP A 230 -19.38 21.05 -12.52
CA ASP A 230 -18.76 22.24 -11.89
C ASP A 230 -17.75 21.92 -10.76
N GLU A 231 -17.72 20.67 -10.28
CA GLU A 231 -16.92 20.26 -9.12
C GLU A 231 -15.97 19.09 -9.41
N THR A 232 -16.17 18.36 -10.52
CA THR A 232 -15.51 17.08 -10.78
C THR A 232 -14.64 17.12 -12.03
N TYR A 233 -13.41 16.68 -11.89
CA TYR A 233 -12.50 16.35 -12.99
C TYR A 233 -12.30 14.84 -13.09
N TYR A 234 -12.14 14.31 -14.30
CA TYR A 234 -12.00 12.88 -14.57
C TYR A 234 -11.23 12.57 -15.84
N LEU A 235 -10.86 11.32 -16.03
CA LEU A 235 -10.46 10.78 -17.32
C LEU A 235 -11.43 9.66 -17.74
N PRO A 236 -11.93 9.66 -18.99
CA PRO A 236 -12.99 8.72 -19.40
C PRO A 236 -12.56 7.26 -19.34
N TRP A 237 -11.26 6.98 -19.43
CA TRP A 237 -10.69 5.64 -19.47
C TRP A 237 -9.77 5.32 -18.28
N ALA A 238 -9.64 6.24 -17.33
CA ALA A 238 -8.79 6.03 -16.16
C ALA A 238 -9.27 4.87 -15.29
N THR A 239 -8.30 4.14 -14.76
CA THR A 239 -8.53 3.14 -13.72
C THR A 239 -8.23 3.71 -12.33
N SER A 240 -7.13 4.46 -12.19
CA SER A 240 -6.70 5.01 -10.91
C SER A 240 -5.90 6.30 -11.07
N LEU A 241 -6.52 7.46 -10.85
CA LEU A 241 -5.79 8.74 -10.78
C LEU A 241 -4.81 8.76 -9.61
N ARG A 242 -5.07 8.01 -8.54
CA ARG A 242 -4.15 7.82 -7.42
C ARG A 242 -2.78 7.31 -7.86
N LEU A 243 -2.74 6.38 -8.80
CA LEU A 243 -1.52 5.72 -9.28
C LEU A 243 -0.94 6.34 -10.56
N SER A 244 -1.52 7.44 -11.03
CA SER A 244 -1.00 8.24 -12.13
C SER A 244 -0.04 9.32 -11.63
N ASN A 245 0.60 10.03 -12.56
CA ASN A 245 1.43 11.20 -12.27
C ASN A 245 0.66 12.37 -11.61
N MET A 246 -0.67 12.33 -11.63
CA MET A 246 -1.55 13.28 -10.91
C MET A 246 -1.75 12.91 -9.44
N GLY A 247 -1.45 11.67 -9.07
CA GLY A 247 -1.70 11.12 -7.74
C GLY A 247 -0.43 10.98 -6.90
N TYR A 248 -0.31 9.83 -6.28
CA TYR A 248 0.76 9.48 -5.36
C TYR A 248 2.05 9.12 -6.11
N SER A 249 2.62 10.09 -6.80
CA SER A 249 3.90 9.95 -7.49
C SER A 249 4.85 11.06 -7.06
N SER A 250 6.12 10.71 -6.87
CA SER A 250 7.15 11.69 -6.64
C SER A 250 8.08 11.75 -7.84
N ASN A 251 7.90 12.76 -8.68
CA ASN A 251 8.88 13.10 -9.72
C ASN A 251 10.25 13.39 -9.11
N GLU A 252 10.29 13.78 -7.83
CA GLU A 252 11.50 14.07 -7.07
C GLU A 252 12.34 12.82 -6.85
N GLN A 253 11.71 11.67 -6.57
CA GLN A 253 12.40 10.41 -6.33
C GLN A 253 12.80 9.68 -7.63
N SER A 254 12.27 10.08 -8.78
CA SER A 254 12.69 9.55 -10.08
C SER A 254 14.18 9.82 -10.39
N PHE A 255 14.78 10.81 -9.73
CA PHE A 255 16.21 11.11 -9.84
C PHE A 255 17.10 10.18 -8.98
N TYR A 256 16.50 9.37 -8.11
CA TYR A 256 17.20 8.39 -7.27
C TYR A 256 16.57 7.01 -7.45
N PRO A 257 16.85 6.34 -8.57
CA PRO A 257 16.29 5.02 -8.84
C PRO A 257 16.86 4.02 -7.81
N THR A 258 15.99 3.51 -6.96
CA THR A 258 16.34 2.42 -6.04
C THR A 258 16.34 1.10 -6.78
N SER A 259 17.42 0.33 -6.68
CA SER A 259 17.51 -1.00 -7.25
C SER A 259 16.72 -2.02 -6.45
N PHE A 260 16.06 -2.93 -7.16
CA PHE A 260 15.43 -4.12 -6.60
C PHE A 260 16.09 -5.41 -7.12
N ASN A 261 17.32 -5.31 -7.64
CA ASN A 261 18.02 -6.46 -8.20
C ASN A 261 18.59 -7.37 -7.12
N SER A 262 19.04 -6.80 -6.02
CA SER A 262 19.49 -7.54 -4.83
C SER A 262 19.19 -6.80 -3.53
N LYS A 263 19.25 -7.53 -2.40
CA LYS A 263 19.21 -6.92 -1.05
C LYS A 263 20.31 -5.89 -0.88
N GLN A 264 21.53 -6.20 -1.32
CA GLN A 264 22.69 -5.34 -1.15
C GLN A 264 22.53 -4.02 -1.91
N GLU A 265 22.12 -4.08 -3.19
CA GLU A 265 21.89 -2.87 -3.99
C GLU A 265 20.77 -2.02 -3.39
N TYR A 266 19.65 -2.64 -3.01
CA TYR A 266 18.53 -1.93 -2.40
C TYR A 266 18.93 -1.20 -1.12
N LEU A 267 19.64 -1.86 -0.21
CA LEU A 267 20.08 -1.26 1.06
C LEU A 267 21.13 -0.17 0.83
N ALA A 268 22.04 -0.34 -0.12
CA ALA A 268 23.02 0.67 -0.47
C ALA A 268 22.36 1.94 -1.05
N ASP A 269 21.42 1.79 -2.00
CA ASP A 269 20.68 2.90 -2.58
C ASP A 269 19.82 3.61 -1.52
N LEU A 270 19.13 2.84 -0.67
CA LEU A 270 18.31 3.40 0.40
C LEU A 270 19.17 4.19 1.41
N CYS A 271 20.29 3.62 1.83
CA CYS A 271 21.21 4.31 2.73
C CYS A 271 21.80 5.58 2.08
N HIS A 272 22.19 5.50 0.82
CA HIS A 272 22.65 6.66 0.07
C HIS A 272 21.59 7.78 0.05
N ALA A 273 20.33 7.44 -0.22
CA ALA A 273 19.24 8.41 -0.22
C ALA A 273 18.96 9.03 1.15
N LEU A 274 19.16 8.26 2.24
CA LEU A 274 18.98 8.73 3.62
C LEU A 274 20.12 9.61 4.13
N THR A 275 21.33 9.48 3.56
CA THR A 275 22.53 10.17 4.03
C THR A 275 23.03 11.28 3.09
N THR A 276 22.57 11.30 1.83
CA THR A 276 22.99 12.30 0.85
C THR A 276 22.11 13.55 0.90
N PRO A 277 22.65 14.72 1.23
CA PRO A 277 21.91 15.97 1.19
C PRO A 277 21.40 16.28 -0.22
N SER A 278 20.15 16.73 -0.32
CA SER A 278 19.55 17.20 -1.57
C SER A 278 19.53 18.71 -1.62
N GLU A 279 20.13 19.30 -2.66
CA GLU A 279 20.12 20.76 -2.87
C GLU A 279 18.70 21.34 -2.90
N ARG A 280 17.71 20.52 -3.28
CA ARG A 280 16.29 20.92 -3.34
C ARG A 280 15.70 21.22 -1.97
N TYR A 281 16.23 20.62 -0.90
CA TYR A 281 15.66 20.70 0.45
C TYR A 281 16.55 21.44 1.44
N THR A 282 17.74 21.90 1.03
CA THR A 282 18.66 22.66 1.91
C THR A 282 18.12 24.04 2.31
N HIS A 283 17.13 24.57 1.59
CA HIS A 283 16.47 25.83 1.92
C HIS A 283 15.44 25.70 3.07
N LEU A 284 15.02 24.46 3.41
CA LEU A 284 14.11 24.19 4.52
C LEU A 284 14.90 24.13 5.83
N ASN A 285 14.40 24.83 6.85
CA ASN A 285 15.01 24.80 8.17
C ASN A 285 14.77 23.50 8.92
N GLY A 286 15.52 23.24 10.00
CA GLY A 286 15.37 22.07 10.84
C GLY A 286 14.04 21.96 11.62
N ASP A 287 13.24 23.03 11.66
CA ASP A 287 11.85 23.05 12.17
C ASP A 287 10.79 22.71 11.09
N GLN A 288 11.21 22.54 9.83
CA GLN A 288 10.33 22.26 8.70
C GLN A 288 10.52 20.84 8.11
N GLN A 289 11.52 20.10 8.54
CA GLN A 289 11.83 18.73 8.12
C GLN A 289 12.78 18.05 9.11
N LEU A 290 12.93 16.70 9.02
CA LEU A 290 13.87 15.98 9.89
C LEU A 290 15.34 16.21 9.52
N ASN A 291 15.62 16.22 8.23
CA ASN A 291 16.95 16.46 7.64
C ASN A 291 16.80 16.90 6.18
N ALA A 292 17.88 17.35 5.55
CA ALA A 292 17.88 17.79 4.15
C ALA A 292 18.31 16.69 3.17
N SER A 293 18.33 15.42 3.57
CA SER A 293 18.68 14.30 2.70
C SER A 293 17.60 14.09 1.62
N VAL A 294 17.93 13.30 0.59
CA VAL A 294 16.98 12.91 -0.47
C VAL A 294 15.72 12.31 0.13
N LEU A 295 15.88 11.39 1.09
CA LEU A 295 14.80 10.87 1.92
C LEU A 295 15.04 11.24 3.39
N GLN A 296 14.00 11.64 4.09
CA GLN A 296 14.06 11.89 5.53
C GLN A 296 14.10 10.57 6.32
N LEU A 297 13.30 9.60 5.88
CA LEU A 297 13.15 8.27 6.47
C LEU A 297 12.92 7.23 5.37
N GLU A 298 13.12 5.96 5.69
CA GLU A 298 12.87 4.82 4.80
C GLU A 298 11.43 4.79 4.27
N ASN A 299 10.47 5.21 5.10
CA ASN A 299 9.05 5.25 4.73
C ASN A 299 8.70 6.32 3.67
N GLU A 300 9.59 7.27 3.42
CA GLU A 300 9.40 8.31 2.38
C GLU A 300 9.62 7.76 0.97
N LEU A 301 10.27 6.61 0.80
CA LEU A 301 10.44 6.00 -0.51
C LEU A 301 9.08 5.58 -1.09
N TYR A 302 8.66 6.23 -2.17
CA TYR A 302 7.45 5.85 -2.89
C TYR A 302 7.69 4.56 -3.70
N GLY A 303 6.66 3.72 -3.76
CA GLY A 303 6.72 2.48 -4.52
C GLY A 303 5.41 1.70 -4.43
N SER A 304 5.09 0.94 -5.47
CA SER A 304 3.90 0.07 -5.53
C SER A 304 4.05 -1.18 -4.67
N VAL A 305 5.27 -1.56 -4.32
CA VAL A 305 5.61 -2.70 -3.46
C VAL A 305 6.89 -2.40 -2.70
N ARG A 306 6.97 -2.82 -1.44
CA ARG A 306 8.14 -2.63 -0.56
C ARG A 306 8.54 -3.93 0.13
N PRO A 307 9.87 -4.19 0.30
CA PRO A 307 10.35 -5.19 1.24
C PRO A 307 10.15 -4.69 2.67
N LYS A 308 9.78 -5.59 3.58
CA LYS A 308 9.47 -5.25 4.97
C LYS A 308 10.04 -6.28 5.93
N ILE A 309 10.26 -5.80 7.15
CA ILE A 309 10.63 -6.61 8.31
C ILE A 309 9.94 -6.03 9.56
N VAL A 310 9.61 -6.88 10.52
CA VAL A 310 9.12 -6.47 11.83
C VAL A 310 10.31 -6.32 12.77
N SER A 311 10.48 -5.14 13.34
CA SER A 311 11.47 -4.88 14.40
C SER A 311 10.97 -3.77 15.31
N ASP A 312 10.99 -4.03 16.62
CA ASP A 312 10.64 -3.02 17.63
C ASP A 312 11.88 -2.22 18.09
N GLN A 313 13.08 -2.70 17.77
CA GLN A 313 14.34 -2.16 18.31
C GLN A 313 15.18 -1.46 17.23
N LEU A 314 15.24 -2.03 16.03
CA LEU A 314 16.07 -1.52 14.94
C LEU A 314 15.24 -0.71 13.95
N ARG A 315 15.84 0.33 13.35
CA ARG A 315 15.26 0.97 12.15
C ARG A 315 15.17 -0.07 11.01
N PRO A 316 14.20 0.12 10.09
CA PRO A 316 13.99 -0.81 8.98
C PRO A 316 15.26 -1.16 8.19
N LEU A 317 16.12 -0.17 7.90
CA LEU A 317 17.38 -0.38 7.19
C LEU A 317 18.26 -1.41 7.90
N TYR A 318 18.54 -1.20 9.19
CA TYR A 318 19.39 -2.11 9.98
C TYR A 318 18.74 -3.47 10.21
N ALA A 319 17.44 -3.48 10.47
CA ALA A 319 16.71 -4.74 10.63
C ALA A 319 16.79 -5.61 9.37
N MET A 320 16.62 -5.01 8.18
CA MET A 320 16.77 -5.72 6.89
C MET A 320 18.22 -6.16 6.63
N CYS A 321 19.20 -5.35 7.05
CA CYS A 321 20.62 -5.71 6.98
C CYS A 321 20.91 -7.01 7.74
N HIS A 322 20.52 -7.07 9.01
CA HIS A 322 20.88 -8.14 9.93
C HIS A 322 19.97 -9.37 9.82
N HIS A 323 18.70 -9.16 9.57
CA HIS A 323 17.68 -10.21 9.64
C HIS A 323 17.00 -10.52 8.31
N GLY A 324 17.36 -9.80 7.22
CA GLY A 324 16.79 -10.02 5.89
C GLY A 324 15.38 -9.48 5.73
N ILE A 325 14.67 -9.97 4.72
CA ILE A 325 13.30 -9.59 4.40
C ILE A 325 12.33 -10.64 4.90
N GLN A 326 11.27 -10.25 5.60
CA GLN A 326 10.28 -11.17 6.16
C GLN A 326 8.97 -11.20 5.37
N TYR A 327 8.59 -10.08 4.73
CA TYR A 327 7.36 -9.97 3.97
C TYR A 327 7.42 -8.83 2.96
N ILE A 328 6.41 -8.74 2.11
CA ILE A 328 6.24 -7.59 1.21
C ILE A 328 4.95 -6.86 1.54
N GLU A 329 4.95 -5.57 1.25
CA GLU A 329 3.80 -4.68 1.34
C GLU A 329 3.42 -4.23 -0.08
N LEU A 330 2.29 -4.74 -0.62
CA LEU A 330 1.72 -4.27 -1.87
C LEU A 330 0.87 -3.02 -1.59
N ARG A 331 1.20 -1.89 -2.24
CA ARG A 331 0.64 -0.56 -1.95
C ARG A 331 -0.23 0.01 -3.07
N SER A 332 -0.37 -0.72 -4.16
CA SER A 332 -1.04 -0.28 -5.38
C SER A 332 -2.55 -0.57 -5.44
N LEU A 333 -3.19 -0.89 -4.31
CA LEU A 333 -4.63 -1.09 -4.23
C LEU A 333 -5.35 0.20 -3.87
N ASP A 334 -6.34 0.58 -4.69
CA ASP A 334 -7.25 1.67 -4.35
C ASP A 334 -8.26 1.24 -3.28
N ASN A 335 -8.69 2.20 -2.46
CA ASN A 335 -9.93 2.06 -1.71
C ASN A 335 -11.10 2.02 -2.70
N ASN A 336 -11.76 0.87 -2.81
CA ASN A 336 -12.94 0.75 -3.66
C ASN A 336 -14.20 1.21 -2.89
N PRO A 337 -14.78 2.38 -3.21
CA PRO A 337 -15.95 2.90 -2.50
C PRO A 337 -17.23 2.08 -2.71
N LEU A 338 -17.22 1.14 -3.66
CA LEU A 338 -18.34 0.21 -3.87
C LEU A 338 -18.34 -0.94 -2.84
N LEU A 339 -17.26 -1.11 -2.08
CA LEU A 339 -17.09 -2.18 -1.08
C LEU A 339 -17.02 -1.60 0.33
N PRO A 340 -17.72 -2.18 1.32
CA PRO A 340 -17.70 -1.68 2.70
C PRO A 340 -16.29 -1.60 3.29
N LEU A 341 -15.47 -2.61 3.07
CA LEU A 341 -14.09 -2.68 3.57
C LEU A 341 -13.06 -2.13 2.56
N GLY A 342 -13.50 -1.57 1.41
CA GLY A 342 -12.62 -1.07 0.36
C GLY A 342 -11.91 -2.15 -0.46
N ILE A 343 -11.86 -3.36 0.04
CA ILE A 343 -11.30 -4.58 -0.54
C ILE A 343 -12.23 -5.76 -0.22
N SER A 344 -12.20 -6.84 -1.01
CA SER A 344 -12.98 -8.05 -0.78
C SER A 344 -12.10 -9.29 -0.56
N GLU A 345 -12.68 -10.32 0.06
CA GLU A 345 -12.02 -11.62 0.17
C GLU A 345 -11.68 -12.22 -1.20
N ASP A 346 -12.52 -12.00 -2.20
CA ASP A 346 -12.27 -12.44 -3.57
C ASP A 346 -11.01 -11.81 -4.18
N GLN A 347 -10.80 -10.51 -3.92
CA GLN A 347 -9.55 -9.84 -4.29
C GLN A 347 -8.35 -10.45 -3.57
N SER A 348 -8.49 -10.80 -2.30
CA SER A 348 -7.43 -11.46 -1.53
C SER A 348 -7.06 -12.84 -2.12
N TYR A 349 -8.03 -13.62 -2.61
CA TYR A 349 -7.74 -14.88 -3.33
C TYR A 349 -6.91 -14.63 -4.60
N PHE A 350 -7.28 -13.61 -5.37
CA PHE A 350 -6.50 -13.20 -6.55
C PHE A 350 -5.08 -12.77 -6.17
N LEU A 351 -4.95 -11.92 -5.13
CA LEU A 351 -3.66 -11.39 -4.68
C LEU A 351 -2.72 -12.48 -4.19
N ASP A 352 -3.22 -13.47 -3.47
CA ASP A 352 -2.41 -14.61 -3.05
C ASP A 352 -1.85 -15.38 -4.24
N ALA A 353 -2.71 -15.68 -5.24
CA ALA A 353 -2.26 -16.34 -6.46
C ALA A 353 -1.26 -15.47 -7.25
N PHE A 354 -1.50 -14.17 -7.34
CA PHE A 354 -0.62 -13.21 -8.02
C PHE A 354 0.74 -13.12 -7.33
N LEU A 355 0.77 -12.92 -6.02
CA LEU A 355 2.02 -12.76 -5.27
C LEU A 355 2.82 -14.07 -5.22
N THR A 356 2.15 -15.21 -5.02
CA THR A 356 2.81 -16.52 -5.05
C THR A 356 3.36 -16.85 -6.44
N TYR A 357 2.60 -16.55 -7.51
CA TYR A 357 3.11 -16.69 -8.87
C TYR A 357 4.35 -15.83 -9.11
N ASN A 358 4.34 -14.56 -8.71
CA ASN A 358 5.48 -13.66 -8.86
C ASN A 358 6.70 -14.09 -8.01
N ALA A 359 6.49 -14.80 -6.90
CA ALA A 359 7.57 -15.40 -6.11
C ALA A 359 8.23 -16.61 -6.80
N LEU A 360 7.51 -17.30 -7.69
CA LEU A 360 7.94 -18.55 -8.31
C LEU A 360 8.34 -18.40 -9.79
N ALA A 361 7.78 -17.43 -10.51
CA ALA A 361 8.08 -17.19 -11.93
C ALA A 361 9.49 -16.64 -12.12
N PRO A 362 10.21 -16.91 -13.23
CA PRO A 362 11.53 -16.37 -13.48
C PRO A 362 11.61 -14.84 -13.33
N SER A 363 12.64 -14.35 -12.67
CA SER A 363 12.81 -12.93 -12.38
C SER A 363 14.25 -12.45 -12.67
N PRO A 364 14.61 -12.20 -13.93
CA PRO A 364 15.90 -11.60 -14.24
C PRO A 364 16.00 -10.20 -13.62
N GLU A 365 17.22 -9.69 -13.52
CA GLU A 365 17.47 -8.33 -13.08
C GLU A 365 16.74 -7.30 -13.95
N LEU A 366 16.33 -6.19 -13.33
CA LEU A 366 15.73 -5.05 -14.02
C LEU A 366 16.83 -4.16 -14.59
N THR A 367 16.73 -3.89 -15.88
CA THR A 367 17.56 -2.85 -16.53
C THR A 367 16.87 -1.49 -16.42
N ASP A 368 17.63 -0.41 -16.57
CA ASP A 368 17.07 0.95 -16.55
C ASP A 368 16.01 1.16 -17.64
N SER A 369 16.28 0.66 -18.85
CA SER A 369 15.30 0.71 -19.95
C SER A 369 14.01 -0.06 -19.63
N GLU A 370 14.10 -1.18 -18.91
CA GLU A 370 12.91 -1.92 -18.46
C GLU A 370 12.15 -1.15 -17.38
N ARG A 371 12.86 -0.47 -16.45
CA ARG A 371 12.23 0.39 -15.43
C ARG A 371 11.43 1.54 -16.06
N GLU A 372 11.97 2.17 -17.10
CA GLU A 372 11.25 3.21 -17.86
C GLU A 372 9.98 2.66 -18.53
N LEU A 373 10.06 1.47 -19.14
CA LEU A 373 8.90 0.79 -19.73
C LEU A 373 7.83 0.46 -18.67
N ILE A 374 8.25 -0.01 -17.49
CA ILE A 374 7.35 -0.29 -16.36
C ILE A 374 6.63 0.98 -15.92
N ALA A 375 7.36 2.07 -15.70
CA ALA A 375 6.78 3.35 -15.28
C ALA A 375 5.77 3.88 -16.31
N ARG A 376 6.13 3.85 -17.60
CA ARG A 376 5.23 4.25 -18.70
C ARG A 376 3.99 3.36 -18.79
N ARG A 377 4.14 2.05 -18.60
CA ARG A 377 3.04 1.09 -18.58
C ARG A 377 2.07 1.37 -17.43
N GLN A 378 2.60 1.65 -16.26
CA GLN A 378 1.84 2.01 -15.07
C GLN A 378 0.98 3.25 -15.32
N GLU A 379 1.58 4.32 -15.85
CA GLU A 379 0.88 5.58 -16.17
C GLU A 379 -0.22 5.36 -17.23
N LEU A 380 0.08 4.63 -18.30
CA LEU A 380 -0.91 4.33 -19.33
C LEU A 380 -2.11 3.56 -18.79
N VAL A 381 -1.88 2.58 -17.94
CA VAL A 381 -2.98 1.81 -17.33
C VAL A 381 -3.76 2.67 -16.35
N ALA A 382 -3.10 3.48 -15.55
CA ALA A 382 -3.75 4.37 -14.60
C ALA A 382 -4.68 5.38 -15.29
N THR A 383 -4.25 5.94 -16.42
CA THR A 383 -4.95 7.03 -17.12
C THR A 383 -5.87 6.57 -18.27
N GLU A 384 -5.50 5.50 -18.99
CA GLU A 384 -6.19 5.03 -20.20
C GLU A 384 -6.54 3.53 -20.16
N GLY A 385 -6.36 2.84 -19.04
CA GLY A 385 -6.40 1.36 -18.94
C GLY A 385 -7.64 0.71 -19.52
N ARG A 386 -8.80 1.38 -19.49
CA ARG A 386 -10.08 0.88 -19.99
C ARG A 386 -10.34 1.20 -21.48
N LYS A 387 -9.42 1.89 -22.15
CA LYS A 387 -9.55 2.25 -23.55
C LYS A 387 -9.39 1.01 -24.42
N GLU A 388 -10.35 0.79 -25.31
CA GLU A 388 -10.32 -0.34 -26.25
C GLU A 388 -9.07 -0.29 -27.13
N GLY A 389 -8.41 -1.45 -27.28
CA GLY A 389 -7.19 -1.58 -28.08
C GLY A 389 -5.96 -0.87 -27.51
N LEU A 390 -5.96 -0.50 -26.21
CA LEU A 390 -4.80 0.13 -25.61
C LEU A 390 -3.55 -0.75 -25.74
N LEU A 391 -2.49 -0.15 -26.28
CA LEU A 391 -1.19 -0.78 -26.42
C LEU A 391 -0.28 -0.40 -25.23
N LEU A 392 0.31 -1.40 -24.61
CA LEU A 392 1.28 -1.24 -23.54
C LEU A 392 2.70 -1.47 -24.07
N PRO A 393 3.68 -0.62 -23.70
CA PRO A 393 5.07 -0.80 -24.12
C PRO A 393 5.68 -2.04 -23.47
N THR A 394 6.39 -2.85 -24.26
CA THR A 394 7.12 -4.03 -23.79
C THR A 394 8.54 -4.04 -24.36
N GLN A 395 9.41 -4.88 -23.82
CA GLN A 395 10.78 -5.05 -24.35
C GLN A 395 10.80 -5.55 -25.82
N GLN A 396 9.68 -6.07 -26.31
CA GLN A 396 9.55 -6.63 -27.66
C GLN A 396 8.68 -5.77 -28.57
N GLY A 397 8.39 -4.54 -28.18
CA GLY A 397 7.46 -3.65 -28.85
C GLY A 397 6.09 -3.62 -28.18
N ASP A 398 5.22 -2.77 -28.66
CA ASP A 398 3.90 -2.54 -28.05
C ASP A 398 2.97 -3.74 -28.24
N ARG A 399 2.24 -4.10 -27.17
CA ARG A 399 1.31 -5.22 -27.14
C ARG A 399 -0.03 -4.77 -26.53
N GLU A 400 -1.11 -5.34 -27.00
CA GLU A 400 -2.44 -5.02 -26.47
C GLU A 400 -2.57 -5.40 -25.00
N LEU A 401 -3.06 -4.48 -24.15
CA LEU A 401 -3.30 -4.67 -22.72
C LEU A 401 -4.11 -5.94 -22.44
N LYS A 402 -5.18 -6.15 -23.20
CA LYS A 402 -6.05 -7.32 -23.09
C LYS A 402 -5.29 -8.63 -23.30
N GLU A 403 -4.46 -8.70 -24.34
CA GLU A 403 -3.66 -9.89 -24.64
C GLU A 403 -2.67 -10.19 -23.53
N LEU A 404 -1.95 -9.15 -23.05
CA LEU A 404 -0.99 -9.29 -21.94
C LEU A 404 -1.69 -9.74 -20.66
N GLY A 405 -2.84 -9.16 -20.35
CA GLY A 405 -3.61 -9.51 -19.15
C GLY A 405 -4.10 -10.94 -19.17
N LEU A 406 -4.74 -11.37 -20.25
CA LEU A 406 -5.21 -12.76 -20.41
C LEU A 406 -4.05 -13.77 -20.37
N THR A 407 -2.89 -13.40 -20.91
CA THR A 407 -1.67 -14.23 -20.87
C THR A 407 -1.17 -14.36 -19.42
N LEU A 408 -1.11 -13.25 -18.68
CA LEU A 408 -0.68 -13.25 -17.28
C LEU A 408 -1.64 -14.10 -16.41
N LEU A 409 -2.95 -13.89 -16.53
CA LEU A 409 -3.94 -14.67 -15.80
C LEU A 409 -3.82 -16.17 -16.09
N SER A 410 -3.61 -16.53 -17.36
CA SER A 410 -3.39 -17.94 -17.76
C SER A 410 -2.12 -18.52 -17.13
N SER A 411 -1.07 -17.70 -17.03
CA SER A 411 0.21 -18.14 -16.44
C SER A 411 0.15 -18.31 -14.91
N MET A 412 -0.80 -17.64 -14.24
CA MET A 412 -1.06 -17.79 -12.82
C MET A 412 -1.87 -19.04 -12.46
N MET A 413 -2.63 -19.62 -13.41
CA MET A 413 -3.56 -20.74 -13.15
C MET A 413 -2.93 -21.96 -12.48
N PRO A 414 -1.70 -22.41 -12.82
CA PRO A 414 -1.07 -23.52 -12.10
C PRO A 414 -0.89 -23.25 -10.61
N VAL A 415 -0.47 -22.03 -10.24
CA VAL A 415 -0.31 -21.61 -8.85
C VAL A 415 -1.66 -21.51 -8.15
N ALA A 416 -2.67 -20.92 -8.79
CA ALA A 416 -4.02 -20.84 -8.24
C ALA A 416 -4.61 -22.24 -7.97
N SER A 417 -4.43 -23.17 -8.89
CA SER A 417 -4.86 -24.56 -8.70
C SER A 417 -4.12 -25.25 -7.55
N TRP A 418 -2.84 -24.96 -7.42
CA TRP A 418 -2.01 -25.46 -6.32
C TRP A 418 -2.49 -24.94 -4.97
N LEU A 419 -2.69 -23.63 -4.83
CA LEU A 419 -3.23 -23.03 -3.61
C LEU A 419 -4.63 -23.55 -3.28
N ASP A 420 -5.50 -23.74 -4.28
CA ASP A 420 -6.83 -24.31 -4.09
C ASP A 420 -6.78 -25.75 -3.52
N ASN A 421 -5.80 -26.56 -3.97
CA ASN A 421 -5.57 -27.90 -3.41
C ASN A 421 -5.09 -27.83 -1.96
N VAL A 422 -4.19 -26.91 -1.61
CA VAL A 422 -3.69 -26.71 -0.25
C VAL A 422 -4.82 -26.34 0.70
N PHE A 423 -5.62 -25.35 0.33
CA PHE A 423 -6.65 -24.78 1.21
C PHE A 423 -8.03 -25.48 1.06
N ALA A 424 -8.12 -26.54 0.27
CA ALA A 424 -9.36 -27.24 -0.03
C ALA A 424 -10.50 -26.29 -0.46
N THR A 425 -10.19 -25.36 -1.37
CA THR A 425 -11.09 -24.33 -1.89
C THR A 425 -11.00 -24.27 -3.42
N GLU A 426 -11.85 -23.48 -4.05
CA GLU A 426 -11.74 -23.08 -5.45
C GLU A 426 -11.55 -21.54 -5.59
N GLY A 427 -11.33 -20.86 -4.48
CA GLY A 427 -11.32 -19.39 -4.39
C GLY A 427 -10.26 -18.74 -5.26
N HIS A 428 -9.06 -19.33 -5.37
CA HIS A 428 -7.96 -18.74 -6.16
C HIS A 428 -8.23 -18.84 -7.67
N LYS A 429 -8.68 -19.99 -8.17
CA LYS A 429 -9.08 -20.14 -9.58
C LYS A 429 -10.28 -19.26 -9.91
N GLN A 430 -11.30 -19.27 -9.06
CA GLN A 430 -12.49 -18.43 -9.24
C GLN A 430 -12.14 -16.95 -9.19
N GLY A 431 -11.20 -16.53 -8.34
CA GLY A 431 -10.67 -15.17 -8.30
C GLY A 431 -10.08 -14.76 -9.65
N ILE A 432 -9.23 -15.60 -10.24
CA ILE A 432 -8.66 -15.34 -11.57
C ILE A 432 -9.74 -15.28 -12.66
N GLU A 433 -10.66 -16.23 -12.69
CA GLU A 433 -11.71 -16.26 -13.72
C GLU A 433 -12.69 -15.07 -13.58
N ARG A 434 -12.96 -14.63 -12.36
CA ARG A 434 -13.76 -13.42 -12.10
C ARG A 434 -13.08 -12.16 -12.63
N GLU A 435 -11.79 -12.04 -12.45
CA GLU A 435 -11.02 -10.88 -12.93
C GLU A 435 -10.84 -10.91 -14.46
N LYS A 436 -10.77 -12.08 -15.04
CA LYS A 436 -10.64 -12.30 -16.49
C LYS A 436 -11.77 -11.65 -17.30
N VAL A 437 -13.00 -11.62 -16.77
CA VAL A 437 -14.14 -11.01 -17.49
C VAL A 437 -13.96 -9.52 -17.69
N LYS A 438 -13.20 -8.82 -16.84
CA LYS A 438 -12.89 -7.39 -16.98
C LYS A 438 -12.03 -7.09 -18.23
N PHE A 439 -11.24 -8.06 -18.71
CA PHE A 439 -10.53 -7.94 -19.98
C PHE A 439 -11.43 -8.17 -21.21
N ILE A 440 -12.61 -8.77 -21.01
CA ILE A 440 -13.62 -8.95 -22.06
C ILE A 440 -14.53 -7.72 -22.11
N ASP A 441 -14.96 -7.23 -20.96
CA ASP A 441 -15.77 -6.04 -20.79
C ASP A 441 -15.17 -5.13 -19.69
N SER A 442 -14.50 -4.07 -20.10
CA SER A 442 -13.87 -3.11 -19.19
C SER A 442 -14.86 -2.30 -18.36
N ASN A 443 -16.17 -2.33 -18.70
CA ASN A 443 -17.22 -1.68 -17.91
C ASN A 443 -17.46 -2.40 -16.57
N LEU A 444 -16.97 -3.62 -16.41
CA LEU A 444 -17.02 -4.37 -15.15
C LEU A 444 -15.93 -3.97 -14.14
N THR A 445 -15.01 -3.09 -14.52
CA THR A 445 -13.99 -2.57 -13.60
C THR A 445 -14.61 -1.60 -12.59
N PRO A 446 -14.09 -1.51 -11.35
CA PRO A 446 -14.64 -0.59 -10.34
C PRO A 446 -14.67 0.86 -10.81
N SER A 447 -13.61 1.32 -11.48
CA SER A 447 -13.52 2.68 -12.02
C SER A 447 -14.60 2.98 -13.07
N ALA A 448 -14.95 2.02 -13.92
CA ALA A 448 -16.04 2.17 -14.88
C ALA A 448 -17.40 2.26 -14.19
N GLN A 449 -17.63 1.41 -13.20
CA GLN A 449 -18.89 1.40 -12.43
C GLN A 449 -19.10 2.73 -11.70
N ILE A 450 -18.05 3.30 -11.09
CA ILE A 450 -18.11 4.60 -10.43
C ILE A 450 -18.47 5.69 -11.44
N LEU A 451 -17.81 5.75 -12.60
CA LEU A 451 -18.15 6.73 -13.64
C LEU A 451 -19.57 6.54 -14.19
N THR A 452 -20.04 5.31 -14.31
CA THR A 452 -21.41 5.01 -14.73
C THR A 452 -22.41 5.57 -13.72
N ILE A 453 -22.23 5.31 -12.42
CA ILE A 453 -23.09 5.87 -11.35
C ILE A 453 -23.10 7.40 -11.43
N MET A 454 -21.93 8.04 -11.54
CA MET A 454 -21.82 9.50 -11.63
C MET A 454 -22.62 10.06 -12.82
N LYS A 455 -22.50 9.44 -13.99
CA LYS A 455 -23.16 9.91 -15.23
C LYS A 455 -24.67 9.64 -15.23
N ASP A 456 -25.08 8.45 -14.83
CA ASP A 456 -26.49 8.04 -14.85
C ASP A 456 -27.32 8.82 -13.83
N GLU A 457 -26.76 9.05 -12.64
CA GLU A 457 -27.41 9.78 -11.59
C GLU A 457 -27.14 11.29 -11.61
N LYS A 458 -26.25 11.76 -12.50
CA LYS A 458 -25.82 13.17 -12.62
C LYS A 458 -25.31 13.74 -11.29
N LEU A 459 -24.49 12.97 -10.61
CA LEU A 459 -23.86 13.32 -9.33
C LEU A 459 -22.37 13.59 -9.54
N SER A 460 -21.83 14.57 -8.81
CA SER A 460 -20.38 14.80 -8.74
C SER A 460 -19.67 13.65 -8.04
N TYR A 461 -18.35 13.56 -8.22
CA TYR A 461 -17.53 12.55 -7.56
C TYR A 461 -17.73 12.55 -6.04
N LYS A 462 -17.71 13.74 -5.42
CA LYS A 462 -17.88 13.85 -3.97
C LYS A 462 -19.23 13.36 -3.50
N HIS A 463 -20.31 13.64 -4.24
CA HIS A 463 -21.65 13.22 -3.84
C HIS A 463 -21.87 11.70 -3.95
N VAL A 464 -21.34 11.07 -5.02
CA VAL A 464 -21.40 9.61 -5.16
C VAL A 464 -20.59 8.95 -4.03
N THR A 465 -19.37 9.41 -3.78
CA THR A 465 -18.50 8.84 -2.75
C THR A 465 -19.06 9.07 -1.35
N GLN A 466 -19.60 10.26 -1.07
CA GLN A 466 -20.25 10.58 0.20
C GLN A 466 -21.40 9.61 0.48
N ARG A 467 -22.31 9.45 -0.47
CA ARG A 467 -23.46 8.55 -0.34
C ARG A 467 -23.03 7.10 -0.07
N LEU A 468 -22.03 6.60 -0.81
CA LEU A 468 -21.49 5.25 -0.59
C LEU A 468 -20.82 5.13 0.78
N SER A 469 -20.08 6.15 1.19
CA SER A 469 -19.42 6.20 2.50
C SER A 469 -20.44 6.21 3.66
N GLU A 470 -21.52 6.99 3.56
CA GLU A 470 -22.62 7.01 4.54
C GLU A 470 -23.32 5.65 4.64
N MET A 471 -23.59 5.03 3.48
CA MET A 471 -24.20 3.70 3.42
C MET A 471 -23.32 2.66 4.13
N HIS A 472 -22.03 2.64 3.85
CA HIS A 472 -21.10 1.71 4.48
C HIS A 472 -20.86 2.03 5.95
N PHE A 473 -20.78 3.32 6.33
CA PHE A 473 -20.66 3.75 7.71
C PHE A 473 -21.83 3.28 8.57
N LYS A 474 -23.06 3.39 8.05
CA LYS A 474 -24.24 2.85 8.70
C LYS A 474 -24.16 1.32 8.79
N GLN A 475 -23.78 0.64 7.70
CA GLN A 475 -23.59 -0.81 7.71
C GLN A 475 -22.58 -1.23 8.78
N HIS A 476 -21.46 -0.51 8.93
CA HIS A 476 -20.46 -0.79 9.97
C HIS A 476 -21.02 -0.62 11.38
N LYS A 477 -21.88 0.37 11.62
CA LYS A 477 -22.56 0.53 12.92
C LYS A 477 -23.53 -0.61 13.23
N ASP A 478 -24.19 -1.16 12.22
CA ASP A 478 -25.24 -2.17 12.36
C ASP A 478 -24.72 -3.62 12.41
N VAL A 479 -23.42 -3.85 12.10
CA VAL A 479 -22.81 -5.19 12.16
C VAL A 479 -22.71 -5.67 13.60
N GLU A 480 -23.14 -6.90 13.87
CA GLU A 480 -22.91 -7.56 15.15
C GLU A 480 -21.49 -8.11 15.23
N ILE A 481 -20.69 -7.58 16.14
CA ILE A 481 -19.33 -8.04 16.41
C ILE A 481 -19.27 -8.80 17.72
N ASN A 482 -18.37 -9.76 17.82
CA ASN A 482 -18.14 -10.52 19.05
C ASN A 482 -17.80 -9.57 20.21
N LYS A 483 -18.52 -9.72 21.34
CA LYS A 483 -18.33 -8.88 22.53
C LYS A 483 -16.93 -8.98 23.13
N GLU A 484 -16.28 -10.12 23.03
CA GLU A 484 -14.90 -10.31 23.52
C GLU A 484 -13.91 -9.51 22.67
N GLU A 485 -14.11 -9.48 21.36
CA GLU A 485 -13.29 -8.70 20.43
C GLU A 485 -13.45 -7.20 20.68
N MET A 486 -14.69 -6.73 20.84
CA MET A 486 -14.95 -5.34 21.19
C MET A 486 -14.37 -4.94 22.55
N ALA A 487 -14.46 -5.80 23.55
CA ALA A 487 -13.82 -5.59 24.85
C ALA A 487 -12.28 -5.58 24.73
N GLY A 488 -11.72 -6.40 23.82
CA GLY A 488 -10.32 -6.40 23.49
C GLY A 488 -9.86 -5.05 22.90
N LEU A 489 -10.59 -4.52 21.91
CA LEU A 489 -10.28 -3.21 21.30
C LEU A 489 -10.41 -2.08 22.33
N SER A 490 -11.47 -2.07 23.15
CA SER A 490 -11.63 -1.08 24.22
C SER A 490 -10.49 -1.11 25.25
N ARG A 491 -9.96 -2.31 25.57
CA ARG A 491 -8.80 -2.43 26.45
C ARG A 491 -7.56 -1.83 25.80
N LEU A 492 -7.33 -2.08 24.51
CA LEU A 492 -6.19 -1.54 23.75
C LEU A 492 -6.22 -0.01 23.69
N VAL A 493 -7.39 0.63 23.66
CA VAL A 493 -7.53 2.09 23.81
C VAL A 493 -6.85 2.55 25.09
N GLY A 494 -7.26 2.01 26.25
CA GLY A 494 -6.67 2.37 27.55
C GLY A 494 -5.18 2.07 27.64
N GLU A 495 -4.75 0.92 27.15
CA GLU A 495 -3.33 0.52 27.13
C GLU A 495 -2.49 1.47 26.26
N SER A 496 -3.01 1.89 25.11
CA SER A 496 -2.32 2.81 24.19
C SER A 496 -2.16 4.22 24.79
N LEU A 497 -3.20 4.75 25.41
CA LEU A 497 -3.14 6.05 26.10
C LEU A 497 -2.15 6.01 27.26
N ALA A 498 -2.19 4.95 28.09
CA ALA A 498 -1.24 4.77 29.18
C ALA A 498 0.22 4.64 28.68
N LYS A 499 0.43 3.93 27.54
CA LYS A 499 1.75 3.78 26.93
C LYS A 499 2.26 5.13 26.41
N GLN A 500 1.44 5.93 25.77
CA GLN A 500 1.80 7.29 25.33
C GLN A 500 2.21 8.15 26.52
N GLN A 501 1.37 8.22 27.57
CA GLN A 501 1.65 8.99 28.76
C GLN A 501 2.98 8.57 29.41
N ARG A 502 3.26 7.26 29.44
CA ARG A 502 4.52 6.74 29.96
C ARG A 502 5.72 7.22 29.13
N ILE A 503 5.64 7.16 27.80
CA ILE A 503 6.71 7.62 26.91
C ILE A 503 6.95 9.11 27.10
N GLU A 504 5.90 9.92 27.23
CA GLU A 504 5.99 11.36 27.47
C GLU A 504 6.63 11.71 28.81
N THR A 505 6.40 10.88 29.84
CA THR A 505 6.93 11.10 31.18
C THR A 505 8.40 10.68 31.33
N LEU A 506 8.84 9.65 30.61
CA LEU A 506 10.16 9.04 30.75
C LEU A 506 11.21 9.60 29.79
N GLN A 507 10.97 10.75 29.17
CA GLN A 507 11.95 11.39 28.28
C GLN A 507 13.20 11.84 29.05
N ASP A 508 14.37 11.47 28.55
CA ASP A 508 15.67 11.72 29.17
C ASP A 508 16.59 12.64 28.34
N MET A 509 16.15 13.05 27.14
CA MET A 509 16.90 13.92 26.23
C MET A 509 16.01 14.97 25.57
N SER A 510 16.61 16.05 25.08
CA SER A 510 15.93 17.06 24.28
C SER A 510 15.52 16.52 22.91
N PHE A 511 14.54 17.16 22.26
CA PHE A 511 14.10 16.77 20.91
C PHE A 511 15.23 16.92 19.87
N ASP A 512 16.06 17.96 19.99
CA ASP A 512 17.19 18.18 19.07
C ASP A 512 18.24 17.06 19.19
N GLU A 513 18.56 16.63 20.41
CA GLU A 513 19.44 15.47 20.64
C GLU A 513 18.84 14.18 20.08
N PHE A 514 17.52 14.00 20.24
CA PHE A 514 16.82 12.84 19.70
C PHE A 514 16.87 12.80 18.16
N ILE A 515 16.60 13.94 17.48
CA ILE A 515 16.72 14.04 16.01
C ILE A 515 18.15 13.78 15.57
N GLN A 516 19.14 14.39 16.24
CA GLN A 516 20.54 14.19 15.88
C GLN A 516 20.92 12.71 15.98
N LYS A 517 20.54 12.04 17.06
CA LYS A 517 20.76 10.60 17.24
C LYS A 517 20.08 9.77 16.14
N LYS A 518 18.85 10.13 15.75
CA LYS A 518 18.11 9.43 14.67
C LYS A 518 18.67 9.69 13.29
N ASN A 519 19.30 10.83 13.04
CA ASN A 519 19.93 11.19 11.78
C ASN A 519 21.38 10.68 11.66
N ASP A 520 22.02 10.28 12.76
CA ASP A 520 23.36 9.69 12.77
C ASP A 520 23.27 8.23 12.28
N LEU A 521 23.12 8.09 10.96
CA LEU A 521 22.97 6.82 10.27
C LEU A 521 24.31 6.38 9.68
N GLN A 522 24.73 5.19 10.01
CA GLN A 522 25.89 4.54 9.41
C GLN A 522 25.43 3.47 8.40
N CYS A 523 26.04 3.48 7.22
CA CYS A 523 25.64 2.59 6.12
C CYS A 523 26.38 1.25 6.12
N ASP A 524 27.04 0.91 7.22
CA ASP A 524 27.75 -0.34 7.38
C ASP A 524 26.87 -1.37 8.11
N CYS A 525 26.49 -2.41 7.38
CA CYS A 525 25.69 -3.50 7.94
C CYS A 525 26.45 -4.34 9.00
N GLU A 526 27.77 -4.17 9.13
CA GLU A 526 28.58 -4.85 10.16
C GLU A 526 28.52 -4.13 11.51
N ILE A 527 28.04 -2.89 11.54
CA ILE A 527 27.91 -2.13 12.79
C ILE A 527 26.58 -2.47 13.47
N GLU A 528 26.65 -3.11 14.63
CA GLU A 528 25.48 -3.30 15.49
C GLU A 528 25.00 -1.95 16.01
N GLU A 529 23.74 -1.59 15.75
CA GLU A 529 23.10 -0.45 16.41
C GLU A 529 23.03 -0.76 17.91
N VAL A 530 23.81 -0.02 18.71
CA VAL A 530 23.73 -0.15 20.17
C VAL A 530 22.34 0.33 20.59
N VAL A 531 21.48 -0.61 20.93
CA VAL A 531 20.13 -0.34 21.44
C VAL A 531 20.29 0.42 22.77
N ALA A 532 19.87 1.68 22.76
CA ALA A 532 19.81 2.51 23.96
C ALA A 532 18.36 2.69 24.43
#